data_55bf5122813b2750eb26d3bff1fe8a89
#
_entry.id   55bf5122813b2750eb26d3bff1fe8a89
#
_cell.length_a   1.000
_cell.length_b   1.000
_cell.length_c   1.000
_cell.angle_alpha   90.00
_cell.angle_beta   90.00
_cell.angle_gamma   90.00
#
_symmetry.space_group_name_H-M   'P 1'
#
loop_
_entity.id
_entity.type
_entity.pdbx_description
1 polymer ?
#
loop_
_entity_poly.entity_id
_entity_poly.type
_entity_poly.pdbx_seq_one_letter_code
_entity_poly.pdbx_strand_id
1 'polypeptide(L)'
;VIIGAVAPWNEQTKYPGNSTGDWVRYFADILELLGEGGLDGIALHTYTHGSDPNLITDGATMNPPFENRHFHFQAYLDFMEAVPSTLRHLPIYITEADQDTPWHDQNNGWVQAAYAEIHRWNQTADSRQIRALALYRWPPFDQWHIQGKQGVLGGFLEALGQDYRWREP
;
A
#
# COMPACT_ATOMS: atom_id res chain seq x y z
N VAL A 1 -15.16 7.00 9.66
CA VAL A 1 -14.05 7.86 9.22
C VAL A 1 -12.83 6.99 8.94
N ILE A 2 -12.22 7.16 7.77
CA ILE A 2 -10.94 6.50 7.43
C ILE A 2 -9.87 7.60 7.42
N ILE A 3 -8.75 7.33 8.09
CA ILE A 3 -7.61 8.25 8.06
C ILE A 3 -7.04 8.32 6.64
N GLY A 4 -6.63 9.52 6.21
CA GLY A 4 -5.89 9.69 4.97
C GLY A 4 -4.54 8.96 5.02
N ALA A 5 -4.17 8.30 3.94
CA ALA A 5 -2.93 7.55 3.88
C ALA A 5 -1.70 8.45 3.96
N VAL A 6 -0.66 7.95 4.60
CA VAL A 6 0.69 8.53 4.53
C VAL A 6 1.43 7.84 3.38
N ALA A 7 1.99 8.62 2.46
CA ALA A 7 2.81 8.07 1.39
C ALA A 7 4.14 7.55 1.95
N PRO A 8 4.59 6.34 1.55
CA PRO A 8 5.92 5.86 1.89
C PRO A 8 7.00 6.78 1.31
N TRP A 9 8.18 6.74 1.91
CA TRP A 9 9.39 7.51 1.50
C TRP A 9 9.23 9.03 1.52
N ASN A 10 8.21 9.54 2.23
CA ASN A 10 7.92 10.97 2.32
C ASN A 10 8.66 11.60 3.49
N GLU A 11 9.72 12.35 3.21
CA GLU A 11 10.51 13.06 4.22
C GLU A 11 9.83 14.33 4.77
N GLN A 12 8.70 14.76 4.23
CA GLN A 12 7.95 15.94 4.70
C GLN A 12 7.22 15.67 6.03
N THR A 13 7.44 14.52 6.63
CA THR A 13 6.87 14.08 7.90
C THR A 13 7.72 14.45 9.12
N LYS A 14 8.62 15.43 8.99
CA LYS A 14 9.49 15.90 10.10
C LYS A 14 8.72 16.77 11.08
N TYR A 15 8.89 16.46 12.38
CA TYR A 15 8.35 17.25 13.50
C TYR A 15 9.18 16.98 14.75
N PRO A 16 9.01 17.78 15.87
CA PRO A 16 9.67 17.46 17.14
C PRO A 16 9.31 16.06 17.64
N GLY A 17 10.28 15.17 17.69
CA GLY A 17 10.10 13.72 18.00
C GLY A 17 10.27 12.79 16.81
N ASN A 18 10.22 13.32 15.58
CA ASN A 18 10.50 12.60 14.34
C ASN A 18 11.46 13.39 13.44
N SER A 19 12.66 13.65 13.91
CA SER A 19 13.65 14.50 13.23
C SER A 19 14.17 13.91 11.92
N THR A 20 14.16 12.59 11.77
CA THR A 20 14.53 11.90 10.51
C THR A 20 13.45 12.03 9.44
N GLY A 21 12.19 12.28 9.82
CA GLY A 21 11.05 12.28 8.90
C GLY A 21 10.61 10.87 8.52
N ASP A 22 10.72 9.91 9.46
CA ASP A 22 10.21 8.56 9.25
C ASP A 22 8.68 8.60 9.09
N TRP A 23 8.20 8.29 7.89
CA TRP A 23 6.79 8.32 7.53
C TRP A 23 5.97 7.23 8.25
N VAL A 24 6.59 6.11 8.60
CA VAL A 24 5.93 5.04 9.35
C VAL A 24 5.73 5.47 10.80
N ARG A 25 6.71 6.14 11.40
CA ARG A 25 6.55 6.75 12.71
C ARG A 25 5.48 7.82 12.72
N TYR A 26 5.49 8.70 11.72
CA TYR A 26 4.45 9.74 11.57
C TYR A 26 3.05 9.12 11.52
N PHE A 27 2.89 8.06 10.73
CA PHE A 27 1.64 7.31 10.65
C PHE A 27 1.23 6.72 12.00
N ALA A 28 2.14 6.06 12.70
CA ALA A 28 1.88 5.48 14.02
C ALA A 28 1.45 6.53 15.04
N ASP A 29 2.17 7.67 15.10
CA ASP A 29 1.87 8.76 16.03
C ASP A 29 0.47 9.37 15.76
N ILE A 30 0.05 9.46 14.48
CA ILE A 30 -1.32 9.88 14.15
C ILE A 30 -2.35 8.87 14.65
N LEU A 31 -2.13 7.58 14.45
CA LEU A 31 -3.05 6.54 14.91
C LEU A 31 -3.17 6.54 16.44
N GLU A 32 -2.06 6.73 17.14
CA GLU A 32 -2.06 6.83 18.62
C GLU A 32 -2.83 8.05 19.11
N LEU A 33 -2.68 9.21 18.44
CA LEU A 33 -3.42 10.44 18.79
C LEU A 33 -4.92 10.31 18.58
N LEU A 34 -5.36 9.59 17.54
CA LEU A 34 -6.78 9.39 17.24
C LEU A 34 -7.41 8.33 18.15
N GLY A 35 -6.67 7.29 18.51
CA GLY A 35 -7.09 6.24 19.43
C GLY A 35 -8.33 5.46 19.01
N GLU A 36 -8.81 4.59 19.89
CA GLU A 36 -10.04 3.83 19.69
C GLU A 36 -11.26 4.76 19.62
N GLY A 37 -12.14 4.50 18.65
CA GLY A 37 -13.37 5.27 18.44
C GLY A 37 -13.19 6.53 17.60
N GLY A 38 -11.96 6.93 17.26
CA GLY A 38 -11.70 8.01 16.31
C GLY A 38 -11.73 7.58 14.84
N LEU A 39 -11.68 6.27 14.56
CA LEU A 39 -11.53 5.70 13.23
C LEU A 39 -12.44 4.50 13.01
N ASP A 40 -12.93 4.36 11.77
CA ASP A 40 -13.66 3.19 11.26
C ASP A 40 -12.79 2.33 10.30
N GLY A 41 -11.59 2.78 9.97
CA GLY A 41 -10.66 2.09 9.09
C GLY A 41 -9.37 2.86 8.87
N ILE A 42 -8.40 2.20 8.24
CA ILE A 42 -7.05 2.71 8.02
C ILE A 42 -6.75 2.66 6.51
N ALA A 43 -6.26 3.76 5.94
CA ALA A 43 -5.77 3.80 4.57
C ALA A 43 -4.24 3.78 4.52
N LEU A 44 -3.70 3.03 3.56
CA LEU A 44 -2.27 2.92 3.26
C LEU A 44 -2.02 3.24 1.79
N HIS A 45 -0.80 3.67 1.49
CA HIS A 45 -0.26 3.70 0.13
C HIS A 45 0.95 2.79 0.03
N THR A 46 1.16 2.19 -1.15
CA THR A 46 2.37 1.40 -1.44
C THR A 46 2.66 1.38 -2.93
N TYR A 47 3.93 1.36 -3.29
CA TYR A 47 4.39 1.46 -4.67
C TYR A 47 5.56 0.52 -4.94
N THR A 48 5.92 0.36 -6.22
CA THR A 48 7.24 -0.16 -6.59
C THR A 48 8.06 0.95 -7.25
N HIS A 49 9.39 0.86 -7.23
CA HIS A 49 10.24 1.74 -8.02
C HIS A 49 10.53 1.09 -9.38
N GLY A 50 9.51 1.02 -10.22
CA GLY A 50 9.56 0.42 -11.54
C GLY A 50 8.46 -0.60 -11.82
N SER A 51 8.36 -1.03 -13.07
CA SER A 51 7.27 -1.86 -13.59
C SER A 51 7.53 -3.37 -13.56
N ASP A 52 8.66 -3.82 -13.00
CA ASP A 52 8.96 -5.25 -12.85
C ASP A 52 8.04 -5.87 -11.79
N PRO A 53 7.23 -6.89 -12.12
CA PRO A 53 6.36 -7.56 -11.17
C PRO A 53 7.11 -8.23 -10.00
N ASN A 54 8.39 -8.57 -10.16
CA ASN A 54 9.20 -9.13 -9.07
C ASN A 54 9.40 -8.15 -7.92
N LEU A 55 9.30 -6.84 -8.15
CA LEU A 55 9.41 -5.81 -7.12
C LEU A 55 8.25 -5.83 -6.11
N ILE A 56 7.16 -6.52 -6.43
CA ILE A 56 6.02 -6.70 -5.51
C ILE A 56 6.42 -7.52 -4.27
N THR A 57 7.26 -8.53 -4.46
CA THR A 57 7.71 -9.41 -3.37
C THR A 57 9.18 -9.18 -2.98
N ASP A 58 9.81 -8.15 -3.55
CA ASP A 58 11.19 -7.80 -3.22
C ASP A 58 11.25 -7.21 -1.81
N GLY A 59 12.03 -7.87 -0.94
CA GLY A 59 12.30 -7.44 0.43
C GLY A 59 13.45 -6.45 0.57
N ALA A 60 13.91 -5.82 -0.51
CA ALA A 60 14.95 -4.80 -0.45
C ALA A 60 14.56 -3.67 0.50
N THR A 61 15.51 -3.20 1.28
CA THR A 61 15.33 -2.08 2.20
C THR A 61 16.07 -0.83 1.71
N MET A 62 15.72 0.30 2.28
CA MET A 62 16.33 1.58 1.95
C MET A 62 17.75 1.72 2.51
N ASN A 63 18.45 2.73 2.04
CA ASN A 63 19.72 3.15 2.61
C ASN A 63 19.52 3.92 3.93
N PRO A 64 20.56 4.05 4.80
CA PRO A 64 20.50 4.88 5.98
C PRO A 64 19.97 6.30 5.67
N PRO A 65 19.14 6.87 6.56
CA PRO A 65 18.80 6.37 7.91
C PRO A 65 17.56 5.44 7.97
N PHE A 66 17.08 4.91 6.84
CA PHE A 66 15.84 4.13 6.75
C PHE A 66 16.08 2.66 6.37
N GLU A 67 17.24 2.09 6.72
CA GLU A 67 17.61 0.71 6.41
C GLU A 67 16.68 -0.35 6.99
N ASN A 68 15.78 0.04 7.88
CA ASN A 68 14.72 -0.78 8.46
C ASN A 68 13.37 -0.61 7.74
N ARG A 69 13.34 0.11 6.61
CA ARG A 69 12.12 0.36 5.81
C ARG A 69 12.26 -0.29 4.44
N HIS A 70 11.18 -0.93 3.98
CA HIS A 70 11.14 -1.53 2.65
C HIS A 70 11.17 -0.47 1.54
N PHE A 71 11.83 -0.83 0.44
CA PHE A 71 12.05 0.09 -0.68
C PHE A 71 11.05 -0.09 -1.84
N HIS A 72 10.27 -1.18 -1.85
CA HIS A 72 9.29 -1.48 -2.89
C HIS A 72 7.91 -1.75 -2.29
N PHE A 73 7.09 -2.49 -2.99
CA PHE A 73 5.69 -2.73 -2.61
C PHE A 73 5.52 -3.22 -1.17
N GLN A 74 6.49 -3.96 -0.65
CA GLN A 74 6.47 -4.42 0.73
C GLN A 74 6.55 -3.30 1.78
N ALA A 75 6.67 -2.03 1.37
CA ALA A 75 6.52 -0.89 2.28
C ALA A 75 5.17 -0.90 3.04
N TYR A 76 4.13 -1.56 2.49
CA TYR A 76 2.88 -1.75 3.23
C TYR A 76 3.06 -2.54 4.52
N LEU A 77 4.03 -3.47 4.59
CA LEU A 77 4.33 -4.26 5.79
C LEU A 77 4.81 -3.38 6.94
N ASP A 78 5.62 -2.36 6.64
CA ASP A 78 6.12 -1.40 7.64
C ASP A 78 4.95 -0.66 8.31
N PHE A 79 3.97 -0.23 7.52
CA PHE A 79 2.75 0.39 8.04
C PHE A 79 1.90 -0.62 8.84
N MET A 80 1.71 -1.83 8.32
CA MET A 80 0.93 -2.88 8.99
C MET A 80 1.50 -3.22 10.37
N GLU A 81 2.84 -3.27 10.50
CA GLU A 81 3.49 -3.53 11.78
C GLU A 81 3.32 -2.35 12.76
N ALA A 82 3.31 -1.13 12.25
CA ALA A 82 3.17 0.09 13.03
C ALA A 82 1.75 0.35 13.55
N VAL A 83 0.73 -0.38 13.07
CA VAL A 83 -0.65 -0.24 13.57
C VAL A 83 -0.72 -0.63 15.05
N PRO A 84 -1.13 0.27 15.95
CA PRO A 84 -1.30 -0.03 17.38
C PRO A 84 -2.20 -1.25 17.61
N SER A 85 -1.89 -2.06 18.62
CA SER A 85 -2.63 -3.30 18.91
C SER A 85 -4.13 -3.07 19.11
N THR A 86 -4.51 -1.93 19.69
CA THR A 86 -5.90 -1.53 19.94
C THR A 86 -6.68 -1.25 18.65
N LEU A 87 -5.99 -0.93 17.53
CA LEU A 87 -6.60 -0.61 16.23
C LEU A 87 -6.49 -1.75 15.20
N ARG A 88 -5.88 -2.88 15.54
CA ARG A 88 -5.66 -4.00 14.63
C ARG A 88 -6.93 -4.70 14.15
N HIS A 89 -8.05 -4.47 14.82
CA HIS A 89 -9.38 -4.96 14.43
C HIS A 89 -10.00 -4.14 13.29
N LEU A 90 -9.48 -2.94 13.00
CA LEU A 90 -10.03 -2.09 11.96
C LEU A 90 -9.69 -2.60 10.55
N PRO A 91 -10.60 -2.42 9.59
CA PRO A 91 -10.33 -2.76 8.20
C PRO A 91 -9.24 -1.84 7.61
N ILE A 92 -8.40 -2.41 6.75
CA ILE A 92 -7.30 -1.72 6.09
C ILE A 92 -7.57 -1.66 4.59
N TYR A 93 -7.24 -0.53 3.98
CA TYR A 93 -7.43 -0.26 2.56
C TYR A 93 -6.13 0.32 1.98
N ILE A 94 -5.61 -0.30 0.92
CA ILE A 94 -4.57 0.32 0.10
C ILE A 94 -5.29 1.20 -0.93
N THR A 95 -5.33 2.49 -0.64
CA THR A 95 -6.09 3.45 -1.44
C THR A 95 -5.32 4.00 -2.63
N GLU A 96 -4.02 3.70 -2.69
CA GLU A 96 -3.18 4.05 -3.82
C GLU A 96 -2.02 3.07 -3.95
N ALA A 97 -1.85 2.53 -5.16
CA ALA A 97 -0.71 1.70 -5.54
C ALA A 97 -0.38 1.88 -7.01
N ASP A 98 0.90 2.03 -7.33
CA ASP A 98 1.40 2.10 -8.70
C ASP A 98 2.88 1.68 -8.79
N GLN A 99 3.47 1.92 -9.95
CA GLN A 99 4.84 1.54 -10.29
C GLN A 99 5.86 2.66 -10.02
N ASP A 100 5.44 3.80 -9.44
CA ASP A 100 6.21 5.05 -9.33
C ASP A 100 6.82 5.49 -10.68
N THR A 101 6.25 5.00 -11.76
CA THR A 101 6.52 5.36 -13.16
C THR A 101 5.21 5.35 -13.93
N PRO A 102 5.09 6.14 -15.00
CA PRO A 102 3.88 6.12 -15.83
C PRO A 102 3.54 4.71 -16.31
N TRP A 103 2.27 4.32 -16.21
CA TRP A 103 1.83 3.04 -16.73
C TRP A 103 2.07 2.96 -18.25
N HIS A 104 2.75 1.95 -18.71
CA HIS A 104 2.79 1.57 -20.11
C HIS A 104 1.57 0.72 -20.46
N ASP A 105 1.07 0.81 -21.70
CA ASP A 105 -0.06 0.00 -22.18
C ASP A 105 0.41 -1.45 -22.47
N GLN A 106 0.67 -2.21 -21.41
CA GLN A 106 1.10 -3.59 -21.47
C GLN A 106 0.61 -4.38 -20.25
N ASN A 107 0.34 -5.67 -20.44
CA ASN A 107 0.08 -6.61 -19.37
C ASN A 107 1.39 -7.30 -18.96
N ASN A 108 2.16 -6.67 -18.08
CA ASN A 108 3.46 -7.17 -17.64
C ASN A 108 3.41 -8.05 -16.39
N GLY A 109 2.21 -8.32 -15.85
CA GLY A 109 2.02 -9.13 -14.65
C GLY A 109 2.08 -8.36 -13.33
N TRP A 110 2.40 -7.06 -13.32
CA TRP A 110 2.52 -6.28 -12.09
C TRP A 110 1.19 -6.21 -11.31
N VAL A 111 0.09 -5.97 -12.01
CA VAL A 111 -1.24 -5.87 -11.39
C VAL A 111 -1.62 -7.20 -10.74
N GLN A 112 -1.46 -8.31 -11.46
CA GLN A 112 -1.75 -9.65 -10.94
C GLN A 112 -0.90 -9.96 -9.71
N ALA A 113 0.41 -9.64 -9.76
CA ALA A 113 1.32 -9.86 -8.65
C ALA A 113 0.92 -9.04 -7.41
N ALA A 114 0.53 -7.78 -7.59
CA ALA A 114 0.09 -6.92 -6.48
C ALA A 114 -1.17 -7.48 -5.78
N TYR A 115 -2.20 -7.87 -6.53
CA TYR A 115 -3.40 -8.49 -5.94
C TYR A 115 -3.11 -9.86 -5.31
N ALA A 116 -2.23 -10.67 -5.92
CA ALA A 116 -1.82 -11.95 -5.35
C ALA A 116 -1.06 -11.77 -4.03
N GLU A 117 -0.21 -10.77 -3.92
CA GLU A 117 0.52 -10.46 -2.68
C GLU A 117 -0.44 -10.07 -1.55
N ILE A 118 -1.42 -9.20 -1.83
CA ILE A 118 -2.43 -8.83 -0.84
C ILE A 118 -3.30 -10.04 -0.45
N HIS A 119 -3.64 -10.90 -1.40
CA HIS A 119 -4.32 -12.15 -1.09
C HIS A 119 -3.47 -13.04 -0.17
N ARG A 120 -2.18 -13.22 -0.49
CA ARG A 120 -1.23 -13.98 0.34
C ARG A 120 -1.17 -13.44 1.77
N TRP A 121 -1.07 -12.12 1.94
CA TRP A 121 -1.12 -11.47 3.25
C TRP A 121 -2.41 -11.84 3.99
N ASN A 122 -3.55 -11.70 3.34
CA ASN A 122 -4.86 -12.00 3.94
C ASN A 122 -5.05 -13.47 4.33
N GLN A 123 -4.30 -14.41 3.72
CA GLN A 123 -4.32 -15.82 4.14
C GLN A 123 -3.53 -16.08 5.43
N THR A 124 -2.57 -15.22 5.76
CA THR A 124 -1.65 -15.39 6.91
C THR A 124 -1.90 -14.40 8.04
N ALA A 125 -2.52 -13.26 7.76
CA ALA A 125 -2.82 -12.24 8.76
C ALA A 125 -3.99 -12.65 9.65
N ASP A 126 -3.89 -12.41 10.96
CA ASP A 126 -4.97 -12.69 11.94
C ASP A 126 -6.20 -11.79 11.66
N SER A 127 -6.23 -10.62 12.29
CA SER A 127 -7.35 -9.67 12.16
C SER A 127 -7.08 -8.52 11.17
N ARG A 128 -5.83 -8.30 10.78
CA ARG A 128 -5.41 -7.16 9.95
C ARG A 128 -5.62 -7.42 8.45
N GLN A 129 -6.89 -7.57 8.05
CA GLN A 129 -7.25 -7.84 6.67
C GLN A 129 -7.21 -6.59 5.79
N ILE A 130 -6.53 -6.66 4.65
CA ILE A 130 -6.56 -5.62 3.62
C ILE A 130 -7.78 -5.90 2.72
N ARG A 131 -8.77 -5.00 2.78
CA ARG A 131 -10.08 -5.19 2.13
C ARG A 131 -10.14 -4.64 0.71
N ALA A 132 -9.25 -3.74 0.35
CA ALA A 132 -9.16 -3.21 -1.01
C ALA A 132 -7.74 -2.81 -1.36
N LEU A 133 -7.44 -2.92 -2.65
CA LEU A 133 -6.26 -2.39 -3.30
C LEU A 133 -6.73 -1.56 -4.50
N ALA A 134 -6.47 -0.25 -4.49
CA ALA A 134 -6.80 0.65 -5.58
C ALA A 134 -5.55 1.01 -6.38
N LEU A 135 -5.63 0.86 -7.69
CA LEU A 135 -4.54 1.27 -8.58
C LEU A 135 -4.60 2.79 -8.82
N TYR A 136 -3.48 3.44 -8.76
CA TYR A 136 -3.35 4.85 -9.10
C TYR A 136 -2.90 5.01 -10.55
N ARG A 137 -3.70 5.66 -11.43
CA ARG A 137 -5.06 6.14 -11.16
C ARG A 137 -5.94 6.04 -12.40
N TRP A 138 -7.25 6.13 -12.23
CA TRP A 138 -8.19 6.10 -13.35
C TRP A 138 -8.31 7.49 -13.88
N PRO A 139 -8.83 8.50 -14.01
CA PRO A 139 -8.93 9.29 -15.22
C PRO A 139 -7.61 10.01 -15.58
N PRO A 140 -7.48 10.46 -16.85
CA PRO A 140 -6.22 10.96 -17.39
C PRO A 140 -5.92 12.41 -16.98
N PHE A 141 -5.79 12.66 -15.67
CA PHE A 141 -5.39 13.98 -15.17
C PHE A 141 -3.88 14.20 -15.22
N ASP A 142 -3.11 13.14 -15.24
CA ASP A 142 -1.65 13.15 -15.28
C ASP A 142 -1.09 11.91 -16.00
N GLN A 143 0.23 11.75 -15.94
CA GLN A 143 0.94 10.67 -16.62
C GLN A 143 0.68 9.26 -16.04
N TRP A 144 0.17 9.17 -14.80
CA TRP A 144 -0.10 7.88 -14.14
C TRP A 144 -1.46 7.28 -14.47
N HIS A 145 -2.20 7.85 -15.38
CA HIS A 145 -3.51 7.34 -15.75
C HIS A 145 -3.44 5.94 -16.39
N ILE A 146 -4.45 5.12 -16.09
CA ILE A 146 -4.65 3.79 -16.69
C ILE A 146 -5.81 3.75 -17.69
N GLN A 147 -6.63 4.79 -17.73
CA GLN A 147 -7.74 4.87 -18.69
C GLN A 147 -7.23 4.75 -20.12
N GLY A 148 -7.80 3.80 -20.86
CA GLY A 148 -7.44 3.54 -22.27
C GLY A 148 -6.26 2.58 -22.46
N LYS A 149 -5.54 2.20 -21.41
CA LYS A 149 -4.41 1.26 -21.47
C LYS A 149 -4.92 -0.17 -21.35
N GLN A 150 -5.17 -0.81 -22.48
CA GLN A 150 -5.82 -2.12 -22.56
C GLN A 150 -4.99 -3.24 -21.91
N GLY A 151 -3.67 -3.16 -22.00
CA GLY A 151 -2.78 -4.11 -21.34
C GLY A 151 -2.91 -4.06 -19.80
N VAL A 152 -2.93 -2.88 -19.19
CA VAL A 152 -3.13 -2.70 -17.75
C VAL A 152 -4.53 -3.17 -17.33
N LEU A 153 -5.56 -2.80 -18.11
CA LEU A 153 -6.94 -3.25 -17.87
C LEU A 153 -7.09 -4.76 -17.99
N GLY A 154 -6.37 -5.40 -18.93
CA GLY A 154 -6.30 -6.84 -19.06
C GLY A 154 -5.74 -7.50 -17.81
N GLY A 155 -4.62 -7.01 -17.29
CA GLY A 155 -4.03 -7.48 -16.03
C GLY A 155 -4.97 -7.34 -14.84
N PHE A 156 -5.71 -6.23 -14.77
CA PHE A 156 -6.73 -6.02 -13.73
C PHE A 156 -7.90 -7.01 -13.85
N LEU A 157 -8.41 -7.26 -15.06
CA LEU A 157 -9.46 -8.25 -15.28
C LEU A 157 -9.01 -9.68 -14.94
N GLU A 158 -7.75 -10.03 -15.24
CA GLU A 158 -7.18 -11.32 -14.84
C GLU A 158 -7.09 -11.46 -13.31
N ALA A 159 -6.69 -10.39 -12.60
CA ALA A 159 -6.68 -10.38 -11.15
C ALA A 159 -8.10 -10.53 -10.55
N LEU A 160 -9.10 -9.84 -11.13
CA LEU A 160 -10.51 -9.98 -10.74
C LEU A 160 -11.07 -11.38 -11.01
N GLY A 161 -10.53 -12.10 -11.99
CA GLY A 161 -10.91 -13.48 -12.28
C GLY A 161 -10.46 -14.49 -11.21
N GLN A 162 -9.58 -14.09 -10.29
CA GLN A 162 -9.16 -14.90 -9.16
C GLN A 162 -10.18 -14.78 -8.02
N ASP A 163 -10.32 -15.84 -7.24
CA ASP A 163 -11.19 -15.82 -6.05
C ASP A 163 -10.46 -15.22 -4.83
N TYR A 164 -9.94 -14.01 -4.98
CA TYR A 164 -9.27 -13.28 -3.92
C TYR A 164 -10.30 -12.59 -3.03
N ARG A 165 -10.36 -13.02 -1.77
CA ARG A 165 -11.28 -12.44 -0.79
C ARG A 165 -10.57 -12.22 0.53
N TRP A 166 -10.90 -11.12 1.17
CA TRP A 166 -10.62 -10.95 2.59
C TRP A 166 -11.59 -11.83 3.39
N ARG A 167 -11.21 -12.22 4.58
CA ARG A 167 -12.07 -13.02 5.48
C ARG A 167 -12.80 -12.09 6.44
N GLU A 168 -14.06 -12.37 6.71
CA GLU A 168 -14.71 -11.77 7.86
C GLU A 168 -14.06 -12.31 9.14
N PRO A 169 -13.85 -11.44 10.17
CA PRO A 169 -13.28 -11.87 11.43
C PRO A 169 -14.18 -12.87 12.16
#